data_a19219ef1fb87b55dcf8dc7249c0e80a
#
_entry.id   a19219ef1fb87b55dcf8dc7249c0e80a
#
_cell.length_a   1.000
_cell.length_b   1.000
_cell.length_c   1.000
_cell.angle_alpha   90.00
_cell.angle_beta   90.00
_cell.angle_gamma   90.00
#
_symmetry.space_group_name_H-M   'P 1'
#
loop_
_entity.id
_entity.type
_entity.pdbx_description
1 polymer ?
#
loop_
_entity_poly.entity_id
_entity_poly.type
_entity_poly.pdbx_seq_one_letter_code
_entity_poly.pdbx_strand_id
1 'polypeptide(L)'
;MIKSIDHILVAVRDLEKAVKEYSLVFGFGPTWQGNHPSLGTKNALFPLDNLYFELIAKNDDGPLADTVSKHLEKNGESIFGLALETDDIEIAKEKLSISLDTDLEISDGKGINNISNEERHWR
;
A
#
# COMPACT_ATOMS: atom_id res chain seq x y z
N MET A 1 6.79 -19.67 -3.48
CA MET A 1 5.63 -19.06 -4.16
C MET A 1 4.89 -18.08 -3.23
N ILE A 2 3.66 -17.78 -3.53
CA ILE A 2 2.84 -16.90 -2.67
C ILE A 2 2.54 -17.64 -1.36
N LYS A 3 2.85 -16.98 -0.24
CA LYS A 3 2.71 -17.56 1.10
C LYS A 3 1.49 -17.03 1.85
N SER A 4 1.24 -15.75 1.71
CA SER A 4 0.19 -15.08 2.49
C SER A 4 -0.17 -13.73 1.88
N ILE A 5 -1.20 -13.12 2.43
CA ILE A 5 -1.49 -11.71 2.21
C ILE A 5 -0.71 -10.92 3.26
N ASP A 6 0.19 -10.04 2.82
CA ASP A 6 0.94 -9.16 3.72
C ASP A 6 0.07 -8.02 4.21
N HIS A 7 -0.60 -7.34 3.29
CA HIS A 7 -1.52 -6.27 3.66
C HIS A 7 -2.60 -6.02 2.60
N ILE A 8 -3.66 -5.35 3.05
CA ILE A 8 -4.76 -4.87 2.23
C ILE A 8 -4.61 -3.37 2.11
N LEU A 9 -4.68 -2.84 0.87
CA LEU A 9 -4.63 -1.41 0.61
C LEU A 9 -6.03 -0.87 0.33
N VAL A 10 -6.40 0.19 1.05
CA VAL A 10 -7.66 0.91 0.87
C VAL A 10 -7.35 2.34 0.45
N ALA A 11 -7.85 2.73 -0.71
CA ALA A 11 -7.68 4.09 -1.23
C ALA A 11 -8.67 5.03 -0.58
N VAL A 12 -8.19 6.16 -0.06
CA VAL A 12 -8.99 7.20 0.56
C VAL A 12 -8.61 8.58 0.03
N ARG A 13 -9.54 9.53 0.11
CA ARG A 13 -9.32 10.91 -0.35
C ARG A 13 -8.59 11.74 0.68
N ASP A 14 -9.02 11.65 1.93
CA ASP A 14 -8.49 12.40 3.07
C ASP A 14 -7.93 11.42 4.09
N LEU A 15 -6.60 11.29 4.12
CA LEU A 15 -5.95 10.32 4.99
C LEU A 15 -6.19 10.62 6.47
N GLU A 16 -6.08 11.87 6.89
CA GLU A 16 -6.23 12.26 8.29
C GLU A 16 -7.63 11.93 8.80
N LYS A 17 -8.65 12.22 8.01
CA LYS A 17 -10.04 11.88 8.31
C LYS A 17 -10.23 10.37 8.39
N ALA A 18 -9.71 9.63 7.42
CA ALA A 18 -9.81 8.17 7.38
C ALA A 18 -9.09 7.53 8.57
N VAL A 19 -7.93 8.03 8.96
CA VAL A 19 -7.19 7.55 10.15
C VAL A 19 -8.06 7.69 11.41
N LYS A 20 -8.74 8.81 11.59
CA LYS A 20 -9.64 8.99 12.74
C LYS A 20 -10.80 8.00 12.72
N GLU A 21 -11.44 7.84 11.58
CA GLU A 21 -12.59 6.93 11.43
C GLU A 21 -12.19 5.47 11.68
N TYR A 22 -11.10 5.01 11.05
CA TYR A 22 -10.62 3.63 11.22
C TYR A 22 -10.06 3.36 12.61
N SER A 23 -9.43 4.37 13.25
CA SER A 23 -8.99 4.23 14.65
C SER A 23 -10.17 3.98 15.60
N LEU A 24 -11.32 4.58 15.33
CA LEU A 24 -12.55 4.31 16.09
C LEU A 24 -13.06 2.89 15.82
N VAL A 25 -13.05 2.45 14.58
CA VAL A 25 -13.52 1.11 14.20
C VAL A 25 -12.63 0.01 14.80
N PHE A 26 -11.31 0.15 14.72
CA PHE A 26 -10.37 -0.85 15.22
C PHE A 26 -10.13 -0.76 16.73
N GLY A 27 -10.37 0.39 17.34
CA GLY A 27 -10.10 0.61 18.77
C GLY A 27 -8.63 0.92 19.07
N PHE A 28 -7.81 1.19 18.07
CA PHE A 28 -6.41 1.61 18.20
C PHE A 28 -6.00 2.46 16.99
N GLY A 29 -4.94 3.25 17.15
CA GLY A 29 -4.40 4.07 16.09
C GLY A 29 -3.36 3.34 15.23
N PRO A 30 -2.95 3.95 14.11
CA PRO A 30 -1.92 3.36 13.26
C PRO A 30 -0.57 3.33 13.95
N THR A 31 0.23 2.32 13.64
CA THR A 31 1.61 2.19 14.13
C THR A 31 2.62 2.85 13.19
N TRP A 32 2.20 3.22 11.99
CA TRP A 32 3.01 3.91 11.00
C TRP A 32 2.17 4.91 10.25
N GLN A 33 2.69 6.12 10.07
CA GLN A 33 2.19 7.10 9.11
C GLN A 33 3.38 7.66 8.36
N GLY A 34 3.34 7.59 7.05
CA GLY A 34 4.46 7.98 6.23
C GLY A 34 4.07 8.41 4.84
N ASN A 35 5.08 8.62 4.02
CA ASN A 35 4.90 8.98 2.63
C ASN A 35 5.88 8.23 1.73
N HIS A 36 5.53 8.17 0.44
CA HIS A 36 6.33 7.56 -0.60
C HIS A 36 6.73 8.66 -1.60
N PRO A 37 7.84 9.36 -1.38
CA PRO A 37 8.17 10.58 -2.15
C PRO A 37 8.21 10.37 -3.67
N SER A 38 8.79 9.28 -4.13
CA SER A 38 8.91 8.98 -5.56
C SER A 38 7.60 8.54 -6.20
N LEU A 39 6.61 8.12 -5.41
CA LEU A 39 5.32 7.62 -5.87
C LEU A 39 4.19 8.64 -5.74
N GLY A 40 4.40 9.69 -4.96
CA GLY A 40 3.41 10.75 -4.72
C GLY A 40 2.30 10.38 -3.75
N THR A 41 2.48 9.37 -2.93
CA THR A 41 1.45 8.90 -1.99
C THR A 41 1.86 9.06 -0.54
N LYS A 42 0.87 9.01 0.34
CA LYS A 42 1.02 8.93 1.79
C LYS A 42 0.14 7.82 2.34
N ASN A 43 0.49 7.30 3.50
CA ASN A 43 -0.16 6.12 4.04
C ASN A 43 -0.25 6.09 5.56
N ALA A 44 -1.09 5.20 6.05
CA ALA A 44 -1.17 4.83 7.46
C ALA A 44 -1.36 3.31 7.55
N LEU A 45 -0.65 2.67 8.46
CA LEU A 45 -0.68 1.22 8.67
C LEU A 45 -1.30 0.88 10.01
N PHE A 46 -2.32 0.01 9.98
CA PHE A 46 -2.95 -0.56 11.17
C PHE A 46 -2.59 -2.04 11.23
N PRO A 47 -1.83 -2.50 12.26
CA PRO A 47 -1.50 -3.91 12.38
C PRO A 47 -2.72 -4.70 12.91
N LEU A 48 -3.09 -5.73 12.17
CA LEU A 48 -4.03 -6.74 12.63
C LEU A 48 -3.25 -8.02 12.94
N ASP A 49 -3.87 -8.99 13.59
CA ASP A 49 -3.16 -10.21 14.02
C ASP A 49 -2.54 -10.99 12.85
N ASN A 50 -3.19 -10.98 11.69
CA ASN A 50 -2.81 -11.80 10.55
C ASN A 50 -2.27 -11.02 9.35
N LEU A 51 -2.48 -9.69 9.30
CA LEU A 51 -2.03 -8.86 8.19
C LEU A 51 -2.05 -7.38 8.58
N TYR A 52 -1.49 -6.51 7.74
CA TYR A 52 -1.64 -5.06 7.87
C TYR A 52 -2.85 -4.57 7.10
N PHE A 53 -3.49 -3.55 7.66
CA PHE A 53 -4.50 -2.76 6.96
C PHE A 53 -3.88 -1.41 6.63
N GLU A 54 -3.73 -1.10 5.34
CA GLU A 54 -3.10 0.14 4.89
C GLU A 54 -4.12 1.08 4.25
N LEU A 55 -4.16 2.32 4.75
CA LEU A 55 -4.82 3.43 4.08
C LEU A 55 -3.80 4.13 3.20
N ILE A 56 -4.16 4.39 1.95
CA ILE A 56 -3.31 5.07 0.98
C ILE A 56 -4.06 6.25 0.35
N ALA A 57 -3.38 7.38 0.21
CA ALA A 57 -3.94 8.58 -0.38
C ALA A 57 -2.90 9.32 -1.23
N LYS A 58 -3.38 10.17 -2.12
CA LYS A 58 -2.50 11.08 -2.85
C LYS A 58 -1.91 12.11 -1.89
N ASN A 59 -0.62 12.37 -2.01
CA ASN A 59 0.09 13.40 -1.27
C ASN A 59 0.62 14.48 -2.21
N ASP A 60 1.16 14.07 -3.35
CA ASP A 60 1.77 14.92 -4.36
C ASP A 60 1.60 14.25 -5.73
N ASP A 61 2.14 14.83 -6.78
CA ASP A 61 2.14 14.19 -8.08
C ASP A 61 3.11 12.99 -8.10
N GLY A 62 2.72 11.96 -8.81
CA GLY A 62 3.52 10.74 -8.93
C GLY A 62 2.74 9.60 -9.55
N PRO A 63 3.44 8.53 -9.98
CA PRO A 63 2.80 7.44 -10.71
C PRO A 63 1.77 6.67 -9.89
N LEU A 64 2.03 6.43 -8.60
CA LEU A 64 1.07 5.74 -7.75
C LEU A 64 -0.07 6.67 -7.35
N ALA A 65 0.22 7.97 -7.12
CA ALA A 65 -0.81 8.98 -6.86
C ALA A 65 -1.83 9.04 -8.00
N ASP A 66 -1.37 8.97 -9.26
CA ASP A 66 -2.25 8.94 -10.43
C ASP A 66 -3.12 7.69 -10.45
N THR A 67 -2.56 6.55 -10.14
CA THR A 67 -3.31 5.27 -10.06
C THR A 67 -4.36 5.31 -8.95
N VAL A 68 -4.01 5.83 -7.78
CA VAL A 68 -4.94 6.01 -6.66
C VAL A 68 -6.07 6.95 -7.05
N SER A 69 -5.76 8.09 -7.68
CA SER A 69 -6.76 9.05 -8.14
C SER A 69 -7.75 8.45 -9.13
N LYS A 70 -7.27 7.70 -10.10
CA LYS A 70 -8.12 7.00 -11.09
C LYS A 70 -9.02 5.97 -10.42
N HIS A 71 -8.49 5.23 -9.45
CA HIS A 71 -9.28 4.27 -8.68
C HIS A 71 -10.41 4.95 -7.91
N LEU A 72 -10.11 6.06 -7.24
CA LEU A 72 -11.09 6.85 -6.48
C LEU A 72 -12.19 7.41 -7.38
N GLU A 73 -11.84 7.90 -8.56
CA GLU A 73 -12.82 8.39 -9.53
C GLU A 73 -13.76 7.29 -10.01
N LYS A 74 -13.22 6.10 -10.27
CA LYS A 74 -13.99 4.98 -10.82
C LYS A 74 -14.79 4.23 -9.76
N ASN A 75 -14.21 3.97 -8.59
CA ASN A 75 -14.75 3.05 -7.58
C ASN A 75 -15.08 3.72 -6.25
N GLY A 76 -14.67 4.97 -6.03
CA GLY A 76 -14.77 5.61 -4.72
C GLY A 76 -13.75 5.05 -3.72
N GLU A 77 -13.90 5.43 -2.46
CA GLU A 77 -13.07 4.93 -1.36
C GLU A 77 -13.36 3.44 -1.14
N SER A 78 -12.37 2.59 -1.42
CA SER A 78 -12.55 1.14 -1.45
C SER A 78 -11.21 0.42 -1.48
N ILE A 79 -11.25 -0.91 -1.44
CA ILE A 79 -10.04 -1.72 -1.58
C ILE A 79 -9.38 -1.42 -2.92
N PHE A 80 -8.13 -0.99 -2.85
CA PHE A 80 -7.30 -0.62 -3.98
C PHE A 80 -6.45 -1.79 -4.46
N GLY A 81 -5.98 -2.62 -3.56
CA GLY A 81 -5.16 -3.77 -3.91
C GLY A 81 -4.80 -4.64 -2.71
N LEU A 82 -4.10 -5.72 -3.03
CA LEU A 82 -3.55 -6.66 -2.06
C LEU A 82 -2.05 -6.73 -2.28
N ALA A 83 -1.29 -6.68 -1.19
CA ALA A 83 0.13 -7.01 -1.22
C ALA A 83 0.30 -8.46 -0.76
N LEU A 84 0.93 -9.26 -1.58
CA LEU A 84 1.13 -10.67 -1.33
C LEU A 84 2.58 -10.92 -0.94
N GLU A 85 2.79 -11.81 0.02
CA GLU A 85 4.12 -12.23 0.43
C GLU A 85 4.59 -13.42 -0.40
N THR A 86 5.84 -13.38 -0.83
CA THR A 86 6.51 -14.51 -1.46
C THR A 86 7.87 -14.73 -0.81
N ASP A 87 8.34 -15.96 -0.82
CA ASP A 87 9.69 -16.30 -0.36
C ASP A 87 10.76 -16.06 -1.43
N ASP A 88 10.37 -15.90 -2.69
CA ASP A 88 11.29 -15.60 -3.80
C ASP A 88 10.56 -14.78 -4.87
N ILE A 89 10.87 -13.49 -4.92
CA ILE A 89 10.21 -12.56 -5.86
C ILE A 89 10.61 -12.83 -7.31
N GLU A 90 11.81 -13.30 -7.56
CA GLU A 90 12.28 -13.63 -8.93
C GLU A 90 11.49 -14.82 -9.49
N ILE A 91 11.33 -15.88 -8.69
CA ILE A 91 10.53 -17.05 -9.06
C ILE A 91 9.05 -16.67 -9.22
N ALA A 92 8.53 -15.85 -8.29
CA ALA A 92 7.15 -15.36 -8.37
C ALA A 92 6.92 -14.56 -9.66
N LYS A 93 7.82 -13.67 -10.01
CA LYS A 93 7.78 -12.90 -11.26
C LYS A 93 7.71 -13.82 -12.46
N GLU A 94 8.62 -14.79 -12.55
CA GLU A 94 8.69 -15.72 -13.68
C GLU A 94 7.39 -16.51 -13.86
N LYS A 95 6.90 -17.13 -12.79
CA LYS A 95 5.69 -17.95 -12.82
C LYS A 95 4.44 -17.16 -13.12
N LEU A 96 4.29 -15.98 -12.51
CA LEU A 96 3.14 -15.11 -12.72
C LEU A 96 3.14 -14.48 -14.11
N SER A 97 4.30 -14.12 -14.65
CA SER A 97 4.42 -13.60 -16.01
C SER A 97 3.94 -14.63 -17.05
N ILE A 98 4.28 -15.90 -16.85
CA ILE A 98 3.83 -16.99 -17.72
C ILE A 98 2.31 -17.20 -17.58
N SER A 99 1.81 -17.30 -16.34
CA SER A 99 0.41 -17.58 -16.08
C SER A 99 -0.53 -16.47 -16.55
N LEU A 100 -0.09 -15.23 -16.47
CA LEU A 100 -0.88 -14.06 -16.87
C LEU A 100 -0.62 -13.62 -18.31
N ASP A 101 0.32 -14.28 -18.99
CA ASP A 101 0.77 -13.93 -20.35
C ASP A 101 1.14 -12.43 -20.45
N THR A 102 1.90 -11.95 -19.45
CA THR A 102 2.36 -10.56 -19.38
C THR A 102 3.75 -10.50 -18.78
N ASP A 103 4.50 -9.47 -19.16
CA ASP A 103 5.84 -9.23 -18.60
C ASP A 103 5.68 -8.38 -17.33
N LEU A 104 6.01 -8.97 -16.18
CA LEU A 104 5.98 -8.29 -14.90
C LEU A 104 7.35 -7.74 -14.56
N GLU A 105 7.38 -6.58 -13.95
CA GLU A 105 8.61 -5.93 -13.51
C GLU A 105 8.74 -6.01 -11.99
N ILE A 106 10.00 -6.11 -11.53
CA ILE A 106 10.35 -5.97 -10.12
C ILE A 106 10.83 -4.55 -9.92
N SER A 107 10.28 -3.88 -8.91
CA SER A 107 10.71 -2.54 -8.53
C SER A 107 10.96 -2.46 -7.03
N ASP A 108 11.88 -1.60 -6.64
CA ASP A 108 12.12 -1.27 -5.24
C ASP A 108 11.29 -0.06 -4.85
N GLY A 109 10.85 -0.04 -3.60
CA GLY A 109 10.11 1.08 -3.06
C GLY A 109 10.68 1.55 -1.73
N LYS A 110 10.35 2.79 -1.37
CA LYS A 110 10.77 3.41 -0.12
C LYS A 110 9.65 4.26 0.47
N GLY A 111 9.43 4.12 1.77
CA GLY A 111 8.56 4.99 2.55
C GLY A 111 9.34 5.71 3.64
N ILE A 112 8.89 6.89 4.01
CA ILE A 112 9.49 7.70 5.08
C ILE A 112 8.42 7.98 6.13
N ASN A 113 8.77 7.70 7.40
CA ASN A 113 7.87 8.00 8.53
C ASN A 113 7.80 9.50 8.78
N ASN A 114 6.60 10.04 8.89
CA ASN A 114 6.36 11.49 9.02
C ASN A 114 6.83 12.06 10.36
N ILE A 115 7.02 11.23 11.38
CA ILE A 115 7.41 11.66 12.74
C ILE A 115 8.88 11.40 12.98
N SER A 116 9.35 10.15 12.75
CA SER A 116 10.71 9.72 13.08
C SER A 116 11.73 9.93 11.96
N ASN A 117 11.25 10.18 10.73
CA ASN A 117 12.06 10.17 9.50
C ASN A 117 12.72 8.81 9.20
N GLU A 118 12.26 7.74 9.85
CA GLU A 118 12.72 6.39 9.53
C GLU A 118 12.33 6.03 8.10
N GLU A 119 13.23 5.34 7.42
CA GLU A 119 12.99 4.83 6.06
C GLU A 119 12.63 3.35 6.11
N ARG A 120 11.66 2.95 5.30
CA ARG A 120 11.33 1.55 5.03
C ARG A 120 11.54 1.29 3.55
N HIS A 121 12.18 0.19 3.25
CA HIS A 121 12.46 -0.25 1.88
C HIS A 121 11.77 -1.59 1.63
N TRP A 122 11.26 -1.77 0.42
CA TRP A 122 10.64 -3.02 -0.03
C TRP A 122 10.95 -3.30 -1.50
N ARG A 123 10.67 -4.50 -1.91
CA ARG A 123 10.89 -4.93 -3.27
C ARG A 123 9.72 -5.73 -3.84
#